data_882207fff9b43698cb03da565e469fa1
#
_entry.id   882207fff9b43698cb03da565e469fa1
#
_cell.length_a   1.000
_cell.length_b   1.000
_cell.length_c   1.000
_cell.angle_alpha   90.00
_cell.angle_beta   90.00
_cell.angle_gamma   90.00
#
_symmetry.space_group_name_H-M   'P 1'
#
loop_
_entity.id
_entity.type
_entity.pdbx_description
1 polymer ?
#
loop_
_entity_poly.entity_id
_entity_poly.type
_entity_poly.pdbx_seq_one_letter_code
_entity_poly.pdbx_strand_id
1 'polypeptide(L)'
;MIKFLRALWYLVSRLLIWGSIIPLVLLSFYAAMDYMNVRILSSDGLEARAGVIIAGDDPTPLSKVFSKGFLDGDTMLYSNLYRQYIVSDFDYSIEMPIIIIMPWKDTVVLRITEEIDDIEAEVYASVENSATVSETPPEWNNATYDLTLVRYENNWRIVSMEEVVNEPTGSPSQTEEIVAQ
;
A
#
# COMPACT_ATOMS: atom_id res chain seq x y z
N MET A 1 10.04 -48.66 38.59
CA MET A 1 9.41 -48.46 37.28
C MET A 1 8.47 -47.23 37.25
N ILE A 2 7.51 -47.08 38.12
CA ILE A 2 6.52 -45.98 38.13
C ILE A 2 7.17 -44.58 38.27
N LYS A 3 8.19 -44.45 39.12
CA LYS A 3 8.90 -43.14 39.31
C LYS A 3 9.65 -42.71 38.06
N PHE A 4 10.25 -43.65 37.35
CA PHE A 4 10.95 -43.38 36.08
C PHE A 4 9.98 -42.94 34.98
N LEU A 5 8.81 -43.59 34.85
CA LEU A 5 7.79 -43.19 33.91
C LEU A 5 7.26 -41.75 34.17
N ARG A 6 7.07 -41.40 35.45
CA ARG A 6 6.65 -40.04 35.84
C ARG A 6 7.71 -39.00 35.51
N ALA A 7 8.98 -39.28 35.74
CA ALA A 7 10.08 -38.39 35.40
C ALA A 7 10.20 -38.22 33.87
N LEU A 8 10.08 -39.31 33.10
CA LEU A 8 10.10 -39.29 31.64
C LEU A 8 8.91 -38.50 31.11
N TRP A 9 7.71 -38.71 31.63
CA TRP A 9 6.51 -37.94 31.21
C TRP A 9 6.66 -36.44 31.49
N TYR A 10 7.22 -36.08 32.64
CA TYR A 10 7.51 -34.68 32.99
C TYR A 10 8.49 -34.06 32.01
N LEU A 11 9.55 -34.76 31.64
CA LEU A 11 10.57 -34.28 30.72
C LEU A 11 9.98 -34.09 29.29
N VAL A 12 9.22 -35.09 28.81
CA VAL A 12 8.57 -35.06 27.51
C VAL A 12 7.55 -33.92 27.45
N SER A 13 6.72 -33.73 28.48
CA SER A 13 5.74 -32.62 28.48
C SER A 13 6.40 -31.25 28.47
N ARG A 14 7.50 -31.06 29.16
CA ARG A 14 8.28 -29.83 29.13
C ARG A 14 8.91 -29.58 27.75
N LEU A 15 9.44 -30.61 27.14
CA LEU A 15 10.07 -30.56 25.83
C LEU A 15 9.04 -30.23 24.74
N LEU A 16 7.83 -30.80 24.85
CA LEU A 16 6.71 -30.46 23.94
C LEU A 16 6.25 -29.00 24.10
N ILE A 17 6.13 -28.51 25.35
CA ILE A 17 5.74 -27.13 25.60
C ILE A 17 6.75 -26.16 25.01
N TRP A 18 8.03 -26.31 25.33
CA TRP A 18 9.07 -25.42 24.80
C TRP A 18 9.26 -25.60 23.30
N GLY A 19 9.14 -26.84 22.80
CA GLY A 19 9.19 -27.16 21.37
C GLY A 19 8.04 -26.53 20.56
N SER A 20 6.93 -26.18 21.20
CA SER A 20 5.81 -25.49 20.56
C SER A 20 5.90 -23.95 20.71
N ILE A 21 6.31 -23.47 21.88
CA ILE A 21 6.37 -22.03 22.17
C ILE A 21 7.45 -21.34 21.34
N ILE A 22 8.65 -21.91 21.25
CA ILE A 22 9.77 -21.29 20.54
C ILE A 22 9.45 -21.07 19.05
N PRO A 23 8.97 -22.06 18.28
CA PRO A 23 8.58 -21.83 16.89
C PRO A 23 7.45 -20.81 16.74
N LEU A 24 6.47 -20.79 17.66
CA LEU A 24 5.38 -19.83 17.63
C LEU A 24 5.89 -18.38 17.79
N VAL A 25 6.80 -18.17 18.75
CA VAL A 25 7.42 -16.85 18.98
C VAL A 25 8.23 -16.41 17.76
N LEU A 26 9.04 -17.31 17.18
CA LEU A 26 9.80 -17.03 15.97
C LEU A 26 8.88 -16.69 14.78
N LEU A 27 7.81 -17.47 14.58
CA LEU A 27 6.82 -17.22 13.53
C LEU A 27 6.16 -15.85 13.67
N SER A 28 5.76 -15.50 14.91
CA SER A 28 5.16 -14.20 15.22
C SER A 28 6.13 -13.05 14.95
N PHE A 29 7.41 -13.24 15.28
CA PHE A 29 8.46 -12.25 15.01
C PHE A 29 8.68 -12.04 13.51
N TYR A 30 8.77 -13.12 12.73
CA TYR A 30 8.90 -13.01 11.27
C TYR A 30 7.68 -12.34 10.63
N ALA A 31 6.47 -12.71 11.07
CA ALA A 31 5.24 -12.09 10.57
C ALA A 31 5.19 -10.58 10.88
N ALA A 32 5.64 -10.17 12.07
CA ALA A 32 5.72 -8.77 12.45
C ALA A 32 6.75 -8.00 11.61
N MET A 33 7.92 -8.59 11.36
CA MET A 33 8.94 -7.99 10.49
C MET A 33 8.45 -7.81 9.06
N ASP A 34 7.80 -8.83 8.49
CA ASP A 34 7.24 -8.73 7.13
C ASP A 34 6.16 -7.65 7.04
N TYR A 35 5.28 -7.56 8.05
CA TYR A 35 4.28 -6.50 8.12
C TYR A 35 4.93 -5.10 8.15
N MET A 36 5.94 -4.89 9.00
CA MET A 36 6.64 -3.61 9.09
C MET A 36 7.34 -3.26 7.78
N ASN A 37 8.00 -4.23 7.14
CA ASN A 37 8.66 -4.02 5.85
C ASN A 37 7.65 -3.62 4.76
N VAL A 38 6.53 -4.32 4.65
CA VAL A 38 5.47 -4.01 3.68
C VAL A 38 4.88 -2.63 3.96
N ARG A 39 4.61 -2.31 5.22
CA ARG A 39 4.03 -1.01 5.61
C ARG A 39 4.95 0.15 5.26
N ILE A 40 6.22 0.08 5.67
CA ILE A 40 7.21 1.13 5.40
C ILE A 40 7.43 1.27 3.89
N LEU A 41 7.62 0.16 3.19
CA LEU A 41 7.81 0.17 1.75
C LEU A 41 6.62 0.78 1.00
N SER A 42 5.39 0.48 1.44
CA SER A 42 4.20 1.05 0.81
C SER A 42 4.06 2.54 1.12
N SER A 43 4.27 2.97 2.38
CA SER A 43 4.19 4.37 2.77
C SER A 43 5.24 5.20 2.05
N ASP A 44 6.52 4.88 2.26
CA ASP A 44 7.62 5.65 1.70
C ASP A 44 7.65 5.61 0.16
N GLY A 45 7.23 4.45 -0.40
CA GLY A 45 7.20 4.28 -1.85
C GLY A 45 6.12 5.11 -2.53
N LEU A 46 4.92 5.15 -1.97
CA LEU A 46 3.82 5.94 -2.53
C LEU A 46 4.05 7.44 -2.32
N GLU A 47 4.57 7.87 -1.16
CA GLU A 47 4.98 9.24 -0.92
C GLU A 47 6.06 9.68 -1.93
N ALA A 48 7.09 8.86 -2.15
CA ALA A 48 8.10 9.14 -3.16
C ALA A 48 7.51 9.20 -4.58
N ARG A 49 6.52 8.35 -4.90
CA ARG A 49 5.81 8.41 -6.18
C ARG A 49 5.03 9.72 -6.34
N ALA A 50 4.33 10.14 -5.29
CA ALA A 50 3.64 11.43 -5.26
C ALA A 50 4.62 12.59 -5.47
N GLY A 51 5.77 12.60 -4.78
CA GLY A 51 6.82 13.58 -4.95
C GLY A 51 7.35 13.67 -6.39
N VAL A 52 7.56 12.51 -7.05
CA VAL A 52 7.96 12.50 -8.48
C VAL A 52 6.89 13.10 -9.37
N ILE A 53 5.60 12.82 -9.14
CA ILE A 53 4.50 13.30 -9.97
C ILE A 53 4.24 14.79 -9.73
N ILE A 54 4.19 15.22 -8.47
CA ILE A 54 3.76 16.55 -8.04
C ILE A 54 4.93 17.55 -8.08
N ALA A 55 6.04 17.20 -7.41
CA ALA A 55 7.19 18.09 -7.24
C ALA A 55 8.28 17.90 -8.31
N GLY A 56 8.21 16.82 -9.10
CA GLY A 56 9.23 16.51 -10.10
C GLY A 56 10.53 15.96 -9.50
N ASP A 57 10.45 15.26 -8.38
CA ASP A 57 11.58 14.65 -7.69
C ASP A 57 12.28 13.58 -8.54
N ASP A 58 13.46 13.13 -8.10
CA ASP A 58 14.22 12.07 -8.78
C ASP A 58 13.45 10.74 -8.74
N PRO A 59 13.09 10.14 -9.89
CA PRO A 59 12.39 8.87 -9.94
C PRO A 59 13.27 7.65 -9.62
N THR A 60 14.58 7.80 -9.49
CA THR A 60 15.53 6.68 -9.27
C THR A 60 15.15 5.80 -8.07
N PRO A 61 14.72 6.33 -6.91
CA PRO A 61 14.33 5.54 -5.76
C PRO A 61 13.14 4.59 -6.03
N LEU A 62 12.23 4.96 -6.93
CA LEU A 62 11.01 4.18 -7.24
C LEU A 62 11.35 2.77 -7.74
N SER A 63 12.46 2.59 -8.44
CA SER A 63 12.90 1.29 -8.95
C SER A 63 13.22 0.26 -7.86
N LYS A 64 13.42 0.69 -6.61
CA LYS A 64 13.65 -0.19 -5.46
C LYS A 64 12.35 -0.68 -4.84
N VAL A 65 11.29 0.10 -4.96
CA VAL A 65 9.98 -0.13 -4.35
C VAL A 65 9.01 -0.78 -5.32
N PHE A 66 8.95 -0.26 -6.53
CA PHE A 66 8.02 -0.71 -7.56
C PHE A 66 8.67 -1.69 -8.53
N SER A 67 7.87 -2.58 -9.09
CA SER A 67 8.31 -3.42 -10.19
C SER A 67 8.47 -2.59 -11.47
N LYS A 68 9.35 -3.05 -12.36
CA LYS A 68 9.51 -2.38 -13.66
C LYS A 68 8.20 -2.33 -14.45
N GLY A 69 7.42 -3.43 -14.44
CA GLY A 69 6.13 -3.46 -15.14
C GLY A 69 5.13 -2.44 -14.62
N PHE A 70 5.13 -2.18 -13.31
CA PHE A 70 4.31 -1.12 -12.72
C PHE A 70 4.77 0.26 -13.22
N LEU A 71 6.06 0.56 -13.10
CA LEU A 71 6.61 1.87 -13.49
C LEU A 71 6.41 2.16 -14.98
N ASP A 72 6.59 1.18 -15.84
CA ASP A 72 6.38 1.32 -17.28
C ASP A 72 4.89 1.56 -17.64
N GLY A 73 3.97 1.09 -16.80
CA GLY A 73 2.51 1.21 -16.99
C GLY A 73 1.86 2.38 -16.26
N ASP A 74 2.57 3.05 -15.35
CA ASP A 74 2.01 4.13 -14.54
C ASP A 74 1.92 5.43 -15.32
N THR A 75 0.74 5.70 -15.87
CA THR A 75 0.47 6.89 -16.69
C THR A 75 0.62 8.21 -15.92
N MET A 76 0.46 8.20 -14.61
CA MET A 76 0.58 9.40 -13.79
C MET A 76 2.04 9.87 -13.69
N LEU A 77 3.02 8.97 -13.65
CA LEU A 77 4.45 9.32 -13.68
C LEU A 77 4.87 10.06 -14.97
N TYR A 78 4.13 9.83 -16.06
CA TYR A 78 4.40 10.47 -17.36
C TYR A 78 3.43 11.63 -17.66
N SER A 79 2.55 11.96 -16.71
CA SER A 79 1.63 13.06 -16.86
C SER A 79 2.37 14.41 -16.85
N ASN A 80 1.76 15.42 -17.48
CA ASN A 80 2.27 16.79 -17.44
C ASN A 80 1.44 17.67 -16.51
N LEU A 81 0.68 17.06 -15.59
CA LEU A 81 -0.35 17.74 -14.82
C LEU A 81 0.22 18.90 -13.97
N TYR A 82 1.36 18.66 -13.32
CA TYR A 82 2.02 19.65 -12.45
C TYR A 82 3.22 20.36 -13.09
N ARG A 83 3.53 20.08 -14.36
CA ARG A 83 4.73 20.65 -15.04
C ARG A 83 4.77 22.16 -15.14
N GLN A 84 3.63 22.82 -14.99
CA GLN A 84 3.51 24.28 -15.10
C GLN A 84 3.66 24.97 -13.76
N TYR A 85 3.87 24.20 -12.70
CA TYR A 85 3.95 24.66 -11.33
C TYR A 85 5.31 24.35 -10.71
N ILE A 86 5.76 25.24 -9.83
CA ILE A 86 6.86 24.99 -8.89
C ILE A 86 6.20 24.63 -7.57
N VAL A 87 6.12 23.36 -7.27
CA VAL A 87 5.53 22.88 -6.02
C VAL A 87 6.57 23.00 -4.90
N SER A 88 6.21 23.70 -3.83
CA SER A 88 7.06 23.92 -2.67
C SER A 88 6.79 22.94 -1.54
N ASP A 89 5.52 22.54 -1.36
CA ASP A 89 5.08 21.63 -0.31
C ASP A 89 3.74 20.97 -0.67
N PHE A 90 3.43 19.82 -0.05
CA PHE A 90 2.14 19.16 -0.09
C PHE A 90 1.99 18.25 1.13
N ASP A 91 0.79 18.11 1.64
CA ASP A 91 0.50 17.22 2.79
C ASP A 91 0.09 15.84 2.29
N TYR A 92 0.94 14.84 2.57
CA TYR A 92 0.75 13.45 2.17
C TYR A 92 0.31 12.60 3.35
N SER A 93 -0.82 11.95 3.23
CA SER A 93 -1.28 10.99 4.22
C SER A 93 -1.72 9.67 3.59
N ILE A 94 -1.51 8.58 4.32
CA ILE A 94 -1.91 7.24 3.91
C ILE A 94 -2.48 6.45 5.08
N GLU A 95 -3.70 5.95 4.90
CA GLU A 95 -4.32 5.03 5.84
C GLU A 95 -4.13 3.58 5.38
N MET A 96 -3.60 2.75 6.28
CA MET A 96 -3.35 1.33 6.02
C MET A 96 -3.90 0.47 7.16
N PRO A 97 -4.70 -0.57 6.88
CA PRO A 97 -5.16 -1.51 7.90
C PRO A 97 -4.01 -2.37 8.41
N ILE A 98 -4.18 -2.90 9.62
CA ILE A 98 -3.28 -3.92 10.15
C ILE A 98 -3.61 -5.24 9.46
N ILE A 99 -2.63 -5.85 8.81
CA ILE A 99 -2.75 -7.16 8.17
C ILE A 99 -1.74 -8.14 8.75
N ILE A 100 -2.06 -9.42 8.72
CA ILE A 100 -1.14 -10.49 9.12
C ILE A 100 -0.55 -11.09 7.85
N ILE A 101 0.77 -10.93 7.69
CA ILE A 101 1.52 -11.51 6.57
C ILE A 101 2.16 -12.81 7.04
N MET A 102 1.72 -13.91 6.44
CA MET A 102 2.31 -15.21 6.76
C MET A 102 3.67 -15.36 6.08
N PRO A 103 4.73 -15.82 6.78
CA PRO A 103 6.09 -15.89 6.24
C PRO A 103 6.27 -16.71 4.96
N TRP A 104 5.34 -17.63 4.69
CA TRP A 104 5.33 -18.47 3.48
C TRP A 104 4.52 -17.87 2.32
N LYS A 105 3.98 -16.67 2.48
CA LYS A 105 3.27 -15.98 1.41
C LYS A 105 4.23 -15.05 0.68
N ASP A 106 4.23 -15.17 -0.65
CA ASP A 106 5.03 -14.32 -1.53
C ASP A 106 4.21 -13.22 -2.19
N THR A 107 2.91 -13.17 -1.91
CA THR A 107 2.00 -12.15 -2.43
C THR A 107 1.07 -11.66 -1.33
N VAL A 108 0.88 -10.35 -1.28
CA VAL A 108 -0.01 -9.66 -0.34
C VAL A 108 -0.79 -8.61 -1.11
N VAL A 109 -2.08 -8.51 -0.82
CA VAL A 109 -2.93 -7.40 -1.27
C VAL A 109 -3.26 -6.55 -0.06
N LEU A 110 -2.95 -5.26 -0.16
CA LEU A 110 -3.13 -4.28 0.90
C LEU A 110 -4.07 -3.19 0.41
N ARG A 111 -5.21 -3.03 1.06
CA ARG A 111 -6.11 -1.91 0.79
C ARG A 111 -5.62 -0.68 1.54
N ILE A 112 -5.43 0.41 0.83
CA ILE A 112 -4.97 1.69 1.37
C ILE A 112 -5.91 2.80 0.95
N THR A 113 -5.96 3.88 1.72
CA THR A 113 -6.52 5.16 1.30
C THR A 113 -5.40 6.17 1.23
N GLU A 114 -5.18 6.75 0.06
CA GLU A 114 -4.19 7.78 -0.21
C GLU A 114 -4.90 9.14 -0.25
N GLU A 115 -4.38 10.09 0.51
CA GLU A 115 -4.88 11.46 0.54
C GLU A 115 -3.69 12.43 0.40
N ILE A 116 -3.82 13.37 -0.51
CA ILE A 116 -2.87 14.47 -0.72
C ILE A 116 -3.65 15.76 -0.73
N ASP A 117 -3.34 16.60 0.23
CA ASP A 117 -4.00 17.89 0.43
C ASP A 117 -2.98 19.02 0.43
N ASP A 118 -3.46 20.27 0.46
CA ASP A 118 -2.69 21.50 0.64
C ASP A 118 -1.45 21.59 -0.27
N ILE A 119 -1.63 21.30 -1.59
CA ILE A 119 -0.54 21.46 -2.56
C ILE A 119 -0.21 22.93 -2.74
N GLU A 120 0.92 23.36 -2.15
CA GLU A 120 1.45 24.72 -2.27
C GLU A 120 2.32 24.83 -3.52
N ALA A 121 1.89 25.65 -4.49
CA ALA A 121 2.60 25.80 -5.74
C ALA A 121 2.48 27.20 -6.34
N GLU A 122 3.53 27.61 -7.05
CA GLU A 122 3.56 28.83 -7.84
C GLU A 122 3.62 28.47 -9.33
N VAL A 123 2.95 29.26 -10.18
CA VAL A 123 3.02 29.08 -11.63
C VAL A 123 4.38 29.53 -12.13
N TYR A 124 5.00 28.80 -13.05
CA TYR A 124 6.25 29.24 -13.68
C TYR A 124 6.09 30.61 -14.34
N ALA A 125 7.00 31.54 -14.07
CA ALA A 125 6.99 32.89 -14.60
C ALA A 125 6.93 32.96 -16.16
N SER A 126 7.39 31.92 -16.84
CA SER A 126 7.31 31.79 -18.30
C SER A 126 5.91 31.52 -18.83
N VAL A 127 4.98 31.04 -18.02
CA VAL A 127 3.59 30.70 -18.38
C VAL A 127 2.55 31.51 -17.62
N GLU A 128 2.97 32.33 -16.63
CA GLU A 128 2.12 33.15 -15.78
C GLU A 128 1.15 34.07 -16.58
N ASN A 129 1.56 34.53 -17.76
CA ASN A 129 0.74 35.36 -18.62
C ASN A 129 -0.11 34.55 -19.65
N SER A 130 -0.11 33.22 -19.55
CA SER A 130 -0.91 32.38 -20.45
C SER A 130 -2.32 32.25 -19.87
N ALA A 131 -3.32 32.76 -20.59
CA ALA A 131 -4.73 32.72 -20.20
C ALA A 131 -5.32 31.29 -19.98
N THR A 132 -4.51 30.25 -20.15
CA THR A 132 -4.90 28.84 -20.07
C THR A 132 -4.41 28.12 -18.83
N VAL A 133 -3.56 28.75 -18.02
CA VAL A 133 -3.02 28.13 -16.77
C VAL A 133 -3.79 28.66 -15.57
N SER A 134 -4.30 27.78 -14.74
CA SER A 134 -4.93 28.14 -13.47
C SER A 134 -3.86 28.64 -12.49
N GLU A 135 -4.19 29.61 -11.64
CA GLU A 135 -3.30 30.06 -10.56
C GLU A 135 -3.15 28.98 -9.47
N THR A 136 -4.16 28.11 -9.32
CA THR A 136 -4.13 26.99 -8.37
C THR A 136 -3.77 25.69 -9.08
N PRO A 137 -2.89 24.86 -8.48
CA PRO A 137 -2.58 23.55 -9.01
C PRO A 137 -3.82 22.64 -9.05
N PRO A 138 -3.84 21.62 -9.91
CA PRO A 138 -4.92 20.64 -9.90
C PRO A 138 -4.92 19.87 -8.58
N GLU A 139 -6.11 19.57 -8.07
CA GLU A 139 -6.28 18.70 -6.91
C GLU A 139 -5.83 17.27 -7.23
N TRP A 140 -5.26 16.59 -6.23
CA TRP A 140 -4.98 15.16 -6.34
C TRP A 140 -6.27 14.34 -6.27
N ASN A 141 -6.32 13.24 -6.98
CA ASN A 141 -7.45 12.31 -6.89
C ASN A 141 -7.27 11.40 -5.66
N ASN A 142 -7.77 11.86 -4.52
CA ASN A 142 -7.78 11.09 -3.28
C ASN A 142 -8.68 9.85 -3.46
N ALA A 143 -8.12 8.65 -3.28
CA ALA A 143 -8.83 7.42 -3.54
C ALA A 143 -8.34 6.24 -2.68
N THR A 144 -9.15 5.19 -2.65
CA THR A 144 -8.78 3.92 -2.04
C THR A 144 -8.26 2.98 -3.11
N TYR A 145 -7.12 2.34 -2.83
CA TYR A 145 -6.45 1.43 -3.75
C TYR A 145 -6.20 0.07 -3.13
N ASP A 146 -6.29 -0.97 -3.95
CA ASP A 146 -5.77 -2.29 -3.63
C ASP A 146 -4.35 -2.41 -4.21
N LEU A 147 -3.34 -2.38 -3.32
CA LEU A 147 -1.94 -2.57 -3.67
C LEU A 147 -1.61 -4.06 -3.65
N THR A 148 -1.11 -4.59 -4.76
CA THR A 148 -0.55 -5.92 -4.80
C THR A 148 0.97 -5.85 -4.65
N LEU A 149 1.49 -6.50 -3.61
CA LEU A 149 2.92 -6.63 -3.39
C LEU A 149 3.35 -8.08 -3.60
N VAL A 150 4.51 -8.26 -4.21
CA VAL A 150 5.12 -9.57 -4.44
C VAL A 150 6.54 -9.58 -3.89
N ARG A 151 6.93 -10.71 -3.29
CA ARG A 151 8.27 -10.92 -2.77
C ARG A 151 9.19 -11.50 -3.86
N TYR A 152 10.24 -10.77 -4.21
CA TYR A 152 11.30 -11.21 -5.11
C TYR A 152 12.62 -11.29 -4.34
N GLU A 153 13.26 -12.44 -4.31
CA GLU A 153 14.57 -12.62 -3.66
C GLU A 153 14.64 -12.02 -2.25
N ASN A 154 13.60 -12.24 -1.45
CA ASN A 154 13.44 -11.73 -0.09
C ASN A 154 13.15 -10.21 0.03
N ASN A 155 12.89 -9.50 -1.07
CA ASN A 155 12.48 -8.10 -1.08
C ASN A 155 11.06 -7.95 -1.59
N TRP A 156 10.24 -7.20 -0.89
CA TRP A 156 8.89 -6.85 -1.33
C TRP A 156 8.95 -5.77 -2.41
N ARG A 157 8.05 -5.86 -3.40
CA ARG A 157 7.86 -4.84 -4.44
C ARG A 157 6.38 -4.69 -4.75
N ILE A 158 5.94 -3.47 -4.99
CA ILE A 158 4.61 -3.14 -5.49
C ILE A 158 4.57 -3.47 -6.98
N VAL A 159 3.60 -4.31 -7.37
CA VAL A 159 3.44 -4.76 -8.76
C VAL A 159 2.14 -4.26 -9.40
N SER A 160 1.13 -3.91 -8.59
CA SER A 160 -0.14 -3.36 -9.05
C SER A 160 -0.70 -2.40 -8.02
N MET A 161 -1.43 -1.39 -8.49
CA MET A 161 -2.20 -0.43 -7.73
C MET A 161 -3.51 -0.25 -8.49
N GLU A 162 -4.60 -0.75 -7.93
CA GLU A 162 -5.91 -0.73 -8.57
C GLU A 162 -6.87 0.10 -7.73
N GLU A 163 -7.50 1.10 -8.32
CA GLU A 163 -8.48 1.94 -7.64
C GLU A 163 -9.72 1.13 -7.30
N VAL A 164 -10.13 1.18 -6.02
CA VAL A 164 -11.35 0.54 -5.55
C VAL A 164 -12.52 1.47 -5.82
N VAL A 165 -13.20 1.27 -6.93
CA VAL A 165 -14.44 1.95 -7.22
C VAL A 165 -15.51 1.37 -6.28
N ASN A 166 -15.91 2.13 -5.26
CA ASN A 166 -17.07 1.77 -4.44
C ASN A 166 -18.31 1.88 -5.33
N GLU A 167 -18.77 0.76 -5.90
CA GLU A 167 -20.11 0.73 -6.47
C GLU A 167 -21.08 1.17 -5.39
N PRO A 168 -21.91 2.19 -5.63
CA PRO A 168 -22.95 2.56 -4.68
C PRO A 168 -23.79 1.30 -4.44
N THR A 169 -23.82 0.85 -3.19
CA THR A 169 -24.59 -0.33 -2.76
C THR A 169 -26.00 -0.18 -3.31
N GLY A 170 -26.31 -0.94 -4.36
CA GLY A 170 -27.55 -0.84 -5.11
C GLY A 170 -28.73 -0.98 -4.16
N SER A 171 -29.67 -0.07 -4.27
CA SER A 171 -30.98 -0.21 -3.70
C SER A 171 -31.54 -1.60 -3.98
N PRO A 172 -32.20 -2.25 -3.01
CA PRO A 172 -32.82 -3.55 -3.26
C PRO A 172 -33.81 -3.39 -4.42
N SER A 173 -33.59 -4.17 -5.48
CA SER A 173 -34.52 -4.27 -6.61
C SER A 173 -35.90 -4.57 -6.05
N GLN A 174 -36.84 -3.62 -6.21
CA GLN A 174 -38.23 -3.88 -6.01
C GLN A 174 -38.64 -4.96 -7.02
N THR A 175 -38.88 -6.13 -6.50
CA THR A 175 -39.57 -7.20 -7.22
C THR A 175 -40.95 -6.68 -7.55
N GLU A 176 -41.21 -6.26 -8.78
CA GLU A 176 -42.52 -6.00 -9.31
C GLU A 176 -43.28 -7.31 -9.29
N GLU A 177 -44.21 -7.42 -8.34
CA GLU A 177 -45.19 -8.45 -8.25
C GLU A 177 -46.19 -8.24 -9.43
N ILE A 178 -45.96 -8.98 -10.52
CA ILE A 178 -46.95 -9.03 -11.61
C ILE A 178 -48.13 -9.84 -11.12
N VAL A 179 -49.18 -9.15 -10.66
CA VAL A 179 -50.47 -9.74 -10.40
C VAL A 179 -51.13 -10.00 -11.76
N ALA A 180 -51.27 -11.28 -12.09
CA ALA A 180 -52.11 -11.74 -13.21
C ALA A 180 -53.56 -11.51 -12.88
N GLN A 181 -54.28 -10.82 -13.75
CA GLN A 181 -55.70 -10.91 -13.96
C GLN A 181 -55.99 -11.64 -15.25
#